data_56724b641a57319393a08410eda32c57
#
_entry.id   56724b641a57319393a08410eda32c57
#
_cell.length_a   1.000
_cell.length_b   1.000
_cell.length_c   1.000
_cell.angle_alpha   90.00
_cell.angle_beta   90.00
_cell.angle_gamma   90.00
#
_symmetry.space_group_name_H-M   'P 1'
#
loop_
_entity.id
_entity.type
_entity.pdbx_description
1 polymer ?
#
loop_
_entity_poly.entity_id
_entity_poly.type
_entity_poly.pdbx_seq_one_letter_code
_entity_poly.pdbx_strand_id
1 'polypeptide(L)'
;MISKLATPLGSPTLAATAAQFRNRLPTQFRRCLPIYTAAIFLFLFIFNLNIFHSQVPPSGGLSAHRPTTGPAVQAYKPRAEFPRKIWQTWKVNPLRFEERDINTARSWVGKNPDWRYEVLTDDNDMKYVEWHFGPDGFNRPDIVNFYRDVKAAIVKADLLRYMIMYAEGGVYADIDVEALKPLSKFIPERYDQKDIDMIIGVEIDEPDWKNHPILGPKSRSFCQWTFMCKPQLPVMMRLIEQIMTWLNGVAKEQNVPLAEVKLDFDQIISGTGPSAFTEAIIKEMDATKEDPNMKIDWDMFHDLQESRIVSRVLVLTVEAFAAGQGHSDSGNHDARAALVRHHYHASNWPSRHPRYSHPAYGEVEKCNWNDECVNKWDKNVEAFSKMTEAEQKKIIAEKERERQEEEDRKKAEEEKQKKQREEEEKKKKEEEEKRRKEEEAKQAEKLKESDEKTGRDKDKAKEGEKKEEKKEEDKKQEEKKSGWFS
;
A
#
# COMPACT_ATOMS: atom_id res chain seq x y z
N MET A 1 8.84 -50.22 47.78
CA MET A 1 7.93 -51.26 47.26
C MET A 1 7.08 -50.72 46.14
N ILE A 2 7.35 -51.17 44.90
CA ILE A 2 6.41 -51.58 43.86
C ILE A 2 5.49 -50.49 43.31
N SER A 3 5.79 -49.83 42.19
CA SER A 3 5.65 -50.22 40.78
C SER A 3 4.22 -50.57 40.37
N LYS A 4 3.66 -49.82 39.40
CA LYS A 4 3.09 -50.32 38.13
C LYS A 4 2.35 -49.18 37.40
N LEU A 5 2.88 -48.83 36.26
CA LEU A 5 2.38 -49.07 34.89
C LEU A 5 1.27 -48.11 34.44
N ALA A 6 1.69 -47.12 33.69
CA ALA A 6 0.86 -46.43 32.70
C ALA A 6 1.07 -47.05 31.34
N THR A 7 0.03 -47.57 30.73
CA THR A 7 0.00 -48.03 29.33
C THR A 7 -0.11 -46.81 28.39
N PRO A 8 0.62 -46.78 27.27
CA PRO A 8 0.46 -45.73 26.29
C PRO A 8 -0.73 -46.05 25.38
N LEU A 9 -1.68 -45.11 25.28
CA LEU A 9 -2.69 -45.10 24.23
C LEU A 9 -1.99 -44.89 22.88
N GLY A 10 -1.95 -45.95 22.08
CA GLY A 10 -1.47 -45.90 20.71
C GLY A 10 -2.37 -45.05 19.85
N SER A 11 -1.82 -43.98 19.32
CA SER A 11 -2.46 -43.18 18.24
C SER A 11 -2.64 -44.07 17.01
N PRO A 12 -3.82 -44.03 16.33
CA PRO A 12 -4.02 -44.79 15.10
C PRO A 12 -3.03 -44.27 14.04
N THR A 13 -2.30 -45.18 13.43
CA THR A 13 -1.31 -44.85 12.39
C THR A 13 -2.00 -44.20 11.21
N LEU A 14 -1.37 -43.16 10.63
CA LEU A 14 -1.83 -42.43 9.43
C LEU A 14 -2.28 -43.34 8.28
N ALA A 15 -1.76 -44.56 8.22
CA ALA A 15 -2.14 -45.60 7.26
C ALA A 15 -3.56 -46.15 7.47
N ALA A 16 -4.04 -46.25 8.71
CA ALA A 16 -5.38 -46.78 9.02
C ALA A 16 -6.48 -45.75 8.65
N THR A 17 -6.21 -44.48 8.88
CA THR A 17 -7.12 -43.39 8.50
C THR A 17 -7.21 -43.20 6.97
N ALA A 18 -6.10 -43.35 6.26
CA ALA A 18 -6.06 -43.26 4.80
C ALA A 18 -6.83 -44.44 4.12
N ALA A 19 -6.78 -45.64 4.70
CA ALA A 19 -7.51 -46.80 4.21
C ALA A 19 -9.03 -46.67 4.40
N GLN A 20 -9.49 -46.08 5.50
CA GLN A 20 -10.92 -45.80 5.76
C GLN A 20 -11.48 -44.70 4.83
N PHE A 21 -10.69 -43.71 4.51
CA PHE A 21 -11.11 -42.65 3.58
C PHE A 21 -11.25 -43.19 2.16
N ARG A 22 -10.33 -44.04 1.72
CA ARG A 22 -10.37 -44.66 0.38
C ARG A 22 -11.63 -45.52 0.14
N ASN A 23 -12.17 -46.14 1.19
CA ASN A 23 -13.35 -47.01 1.05
C ASN A 23 -14.69 -46.27 0.95
N ARG A 24 -14.72 -44.98 1.22
CA ARG A 24 -15.93 -44.15 1.13
C ARG A 24 -16.09 -43.38 -0.21
N LEU A 25 -15.08 -43.44 -1.08
CA LEU A 25 -15.11 -42.73 -2.36
C LEU A 25 -15.78 -43.58 -3.45
N PRO A 26 -16.58 -42.97 -4.35
CA PRO A 26 -17.16 -43.61 -5.53
C PRO A 26 -16.10 -44.32 -6.40
N THR A 27 -16.46 -45.39 -7.04
CA THR A 27 -15.51 -46.30 -7.77
C THR A 27 -14.74 -45.57 -8.87
N GLN A 28 -15.34 -44.55 -9.48
CA GLN A 28 -14.67 -43.73 -10.50
C GLN A 28 -13.52 -42.91 -9.91
N PHE A 29 -13.70 -42.31 -8.73
CA PHE A 29 -12.63 -41.58 -8.02
C PHE A 29 -11.49 -42.45 -7.55
N ARG A 30 -11.76 -43.73 -7.20
CA ARG A 30 -10.69 -44.64 -6.79
C ARG A 30 -9.73 -45.01 -7.92
N ARG A 31 -10.20 -45.08 -9.15
CA ARG A 31 -9.36 -45.36 -10.33
C ARG A 31 -8.50 -44.15 -10.73
N CYS A 32 -9.00 -42.92 -10.55
CA CYS A 32 -8.29 -41.71 -10.92
C CYS A 32 -7.45 -41.14 -9.77
N LEU A 33 -7.64 -41.57 -8.53
CA LEU A 33 -6.90 -41.09 -7.35
C LEU A 33 -5.37 -41.10 -7.51
N PRO A 34 -4.73 -42.15 -8.03
CA PRO A 34 -3.29 -42.12 -8.26
C PRO A 34 -2.86 -41.14 -9.33
N ILE A 35 -3.72 -40.86 -10.30
CA ILE A 35 -3.44 -39.84 -11.34
C ILE A 35 -3.54 -38.44 -10.74
N TYR A 36 -4.55 -38.16 -9.93
CA TYR A 36 -4.71 -36.88 -9.26
C TYR A 36 -3.61 -36.61 -8.24
N THR A 37 -3.21 -37.65 -7.45
CA THR A 37 -2.09 -37.48 -6.52
C THR A 37 -0.77 -37.29 -7.26
N ALA A 38 -0.52 -37.96 -8.36
CA ALA A 38 0.65 -37.76 -9.19
C ALA A 38 0.65 -36.37 -9.84
N ALA A 39 -0.51 -35.85 -10.30
CA ALA A 39 -0.66 -34.51 -10.84
C ALA A 39 -0.44 -33.43 -9.77
N ILE A 40 -0.94 -33.63 -8.55
CA ILE A 40 -0.72 -32.72 -7.42
C ILE A 40 0.76 -32.71 -7.03
N PHE A 41 1.42 -33.88 -6.96
CA PHE A 41 2.84 -33.95 -6.68
C PHE A 41 3.67 -33.33 -7.80
N LEU A 42 3.30 -33.51 -9.06
CA LEU A 42 3.96 -32.88 -10.20
C LEU A 42 3.77 -31.35 -10.16
N PHE A 43 2.57 -30.89 -9.85
CA PHE A 43 2.26 -29.47 -9.69
C PHE A 43 3.05 -28.86 -8.54
N LEU A 44 3.06 -29.49 -7.37
CA LEU A 44 3.87 -29.06 -6.22
C LEU A 44 5.37 -29.12 -6.52
N PHE A 45 5.83 -30.10 -7.30
CA PHE A 45 7.21 -30.23 -7.72
C PHE A 45 7.61 -29.12 -8.70
N ILE A 46 6.76 -28.78 -9.67
CA ILE A 46 7.00 -27.67 -10.63
C ILE A 46 6.98 -26.33 -9.88
N PHE A 47 6.04 -26.12 -8.95
CA PHE A 47 6.02 -24.91 -8.12
C PHE A 47 7.20 -24.84 -7.16
N ASN A 48 7.64 -25.96 -6.59
CA ASN A 48 8.85 -25.98 -5.75
C ASN A 48 10.14 -25.88 -6.57
N LEU A 49 10.18 -26.34 -7.82
CA LEU A 49 11.32 -26.06 -8.72
C LEU A 49 11.44 -24.57 -9.01
N ASN A 50 10.33 -23.85 -9.15
CA ASN A 50 10.37 -22.39 -9.25
C ASN A 50 10.81 -21.70 -7.96
N ILE A 51 10.55 -22.28 -6.80
CA ILE A 51 11.06 -21.81 -5.49
C ILE A 51 12.56 -22.13 -5.36
N PHE A 52 13.03 -23.23 -5.92
CA PHE A 52 14.46 -23.58 -5.93
C PHE A 52 15.24 -22.88 -7.05
N HIS A 53 14.57 -22.34 -8.09
CA HIS A 53 15.19 -21.47 -9.09
C HIS A 53 15.05 -19.99 -8.79
N SER A 54 14.16 -19.58 -7.91
CA SER A 54 14.40 -18.43 -7.05
C SER A 54 15.45 -18.86 -6.01
N GLN A 55 16.66 -19.14 -6.47
CA GLN A 55 17.78 -18.82 -5.63
C GLN A 55 17.53 -17.35 -5.26
N VAL A 56 17.05 -17.11 -4.05
CA VAL A 56 17.51 -15.97 -3.27
C VAL A 56 19.00 -15.92 -3.63
N PRO A 57 19.47 -14.93 -4.43
CA PRO A 57 20.89 -14.83 -4.67
C PRO A 57 21.44 -14.84 -3.27
N PRO A 58 22.33 -15.78 -2.90
CA PRO A 58 22.74 -16.03 -1.53
C PRO A 58 22.97 -14.64 -1.01
N SER A 59 22.12 -14.21 -0.08
CA SER A 59 22.03 -12.83 0.46
C SER A 59 23.45 -12.39 0.47
N GLY A 60 23.85 -11.62 -0.59
CA GLY A 60 25.17 -11.69 -1.18
C GLY A 60 26.09 -11.57 -0.03
N GLY A 61 26.75 -12.66 0.27
CA GLY A 61 27.31 -12.90 1.58
C GLY A 61 28.02 -11.62 1.90
N LEU A 62 27.59 -10.93 2.93
CA LEU A 62 28.14 -9.65 3.38
C LEU A 62 29.62 -9.81 3.15
N SER A 63 30.05 -9.40 1.95
CA SER A 63 31.45 -9.40 1.63
C SER A 63 31.94 -8.41 2.63
N ALA A 64 32.53 -8.96 3.69
CA ALA A 64 33.13 -8.17 4.73
C ALA A 64 34.21 -7.34 4.04
N HIS A 65 33.78 -6.26 3.41
CA HIS A 65 34.64 -5.16 3.08
C HIS A 65 34.95 -4.49 4.42
N ARG A 66 35.93 -5.11 5.08
CA ARG A 66 36.68 -4.47 6.13
C ARG A 66 37.20 -3.16 5.54
N PRO A 67 36.69 -1.99 5.93
CA PRO A 67 37.27 -0.73 5.48
C PRO A 67 38.62 -0.59 6.15
N THR A 68 39.65 -0.84 5.39
CA THR A 68 41.01 -0.37 5.75
C THR A 68 41.06 1.10 5.36
N THR A 69 41.20 1.96 6.39
CA THR A 69 41.60 3.36 6.33
C THR A 69 40.62 4.36 5.71
N GLY A 70 39.96 5.14 6.58
CA GLY A 70 39.30 6.42 6.31
C GLY A 70 38.07 6.37 5.44
N PRO A 71 37.10 7.28 5.57
CA PRO A 71 35.92 7.30 4.76
C PRO A 71 36.26 7.75 3.33
N ALA A 72 36.74 6.82 2.52
CA ALA A 72 36.67 6.99 1.10
C ALA A 72 35.16 6.90 0.75
N VAL A 73 34.55 8.04 0.43
CA VAL A 73 33.24 8.09 -0.19
C VAL A 73 33.32 7.16 -1.39
N GLN A 74 32.74 5.96 -1.26
CA GLN A 74 32.66 5.04 -2.39
C GLN A 74 31.86 5.76 -3.48
N ALA A 75 32.47 5.98 -4.63
CA ALA A 75 31.80 6.63 -5.74
C ALA A 75 30.53 5.86 -6.06
N TYR A 76 29.39 6.54 -6.02
CA TYR A 76 28.10 5.98 -6.38
C TYR A 76 28.18 5.35 -7.76
N LYS A 77 27.79 4.07 -7.88
CA LYS A 77 27.68 3.35 -9.14
C LYS A 77 26.19 3.16 -9.46
N PRO A 78 25.65 3.88 -10.46
CA PRO A 78 24.28 3.72 -10.86
C PRO A 78 23.96 2.26 -11.21
N ARG A 79 22.86 1.73 -10.66
CA ARG A 79 22.31 0.45 -11.08
C ARG A 79 21.52 0.63 -12.38
N ALA A 80 21.44 -0.41 -13.20
CA ALA A 80 20.67 -0.34 -14.44
C ALA A 80 19.16 -0.20 -14.18
N GLU A 81 18.66 -0.91 -13.17
CA GLU A 81 17.23 -1.00 -12.88
C GLU A 81 16.91 -0.56 -11.43
N PHE A 82 15.68 -0.11 -11.24
CA PHE A 82 15.13 0.10 -9.90
C PHE A 82 14.82 -1.23 -9.20
N PRO A 83 15.11 -1.37 -7.90
CA PRO A 83 14.64 -2.51 -7.13
C PRO A 83 13.12 -2.61 -7.17
N ARG A 84 12.60 -3.82 -7.40
CA ARG A 84 11.15 -4.07 -7.41
C ARG A 84 10.59 -4.22 -6.00
N LYS A 85 10.68 -3.13 -5.22
CA LYS A 85 10.21 -3.05 -3.84
C LYS A 85 9.30 -1.84 -3.67
N ILE A 86 8.22 -2.03 -2.93
CA ILE A 86 7.27 -0.98 -2.52
C ILE A 86 7.32 -0.92 -1.00
N TRP A 87 7.60 0.25 -0.49
CA TRP A 87 7.76 0.53 0.93
C TRP A 87 6.68 1.45 1.42
N GLN A 88 6.04 1.09 2.53
CA GLN A 88 5.21 1.97 3.33
C GLN A 88 5.67 1.95 4.78
N THR A 89 5.37 3.01 5.51
CA THR A 89 5.62 3.08 6.96
C THR A 89 4.31 3.36 7.68
N TRP A 90 4.07 2.69 8.81
CA TRP A 90 2.87 2.93 9.62
C TRP A 90 3.11 2.60 11.08
N LYS A 91 2.28 3.18 11.96
CA LYS A 91 2.35 2.98 13.42
C LYS A 91 2.01 1.56 13.88
N VAL A 92 1.21 0.81 13.11
CA VAL A 92 0.70 -0.51 13.50
C VAL A 92 0.98 -1.57 12.45
N ASN A 93 1.03 -2.83 12.90
CA ASN A 93 1.20 -4.00 12.04
C ASN A 93 0.07 -4.09 10.99
N PRO A 94 0.33 -4.54 9.75
CA PRO A 94 -0.66 -4.70 8.70
C PRO A 94 -1.92 -5.50 9.08
N LEU A 95 -1.82 -6.43 10.03
CA LEU A 95 -2.99 -7.15 10.57
C LEU A 95 -3.94 -6.28 11.40
N ARG A 96 -3.52 -5.07 11.75
CA ARG A 96 -4.30 -4.08 12.50
C ARG A 96 -4.60 -2.84 11.69
N PHE A 97 -4.42 -2.87 10.39
CA PHE A 97 -4.77 -1.75 9.52
C PHE A 97 -6.27 -1.50 9.55
N GLU A 98 -6.64 -0.24 9.57
CA GLU A 98 -8.01 0.18 9.30
C GLU A 98 -8.37 -0.12 7.83
N GLU A 99 -9.65 -0.23 7.52
CA GLU A 99 -10.12 -0.58 6.18
C GLU A 99 -9.57 0.37 5.10
N ARG A 100 -9.49 1.67 5.41
CA ARG A 100 -8.90 2.68 4.51
C ARG A 100 -7.43 2.38 4.21
N ASP A 101 -6.64 2.03 5.22
CA ASP A 101 -5.21 1.72 5.07
C ASP A 101 -5.00 0.40 4.31
N ILE A 102 -5.89 -0.59 4.55
CA ILE A 102 -5.93 -1.84 3.79
C ILE A 102 -6.21 -1.56 2.31
N ASN A 103 -7.14 -0.68 2.00
CA ASN A 103 -7.54 -0.38 0.63
C ASN A 103 -6.40 0.32 -0.14
N THR A 104 -5.71 1.28 0.49
CA THR A 104 -4.53 1.91 -0.10
C THR A 104 -3.40 0.90 -0.32
N ALA A 105 -3.07 0.08 0.68
CA ALA A 105 -2.06 -0.97 0.56
C ALA A 105 -2.39 -1.98 -0.56
N ARG A 106 -3.64 -2.44 -0.65
CA ARG A 106 -4.12 -3.34 -1.70
C ARG A 106 -3.99 -2.74 -3.10
N SER A 107 -4.15 -1.43 -3.25
CA SER A 107 -4.00 -0.77 -4.55
C SER A 107 -2.58 -0.95 -5.11
N TRP A 108 -1.56 -0.84 -4.26
CA TRP A 108 -0.17 -1.06 -4.63
C TRP A 108 0.11 -2.50 -5.01
N VAL A 109 -0.29 -3.45 -4.16
CA VAL A 109 -0.09 -4.89 -4.40
C VAL A 109 -0.84 -5.37 -5.64
N GLY A 110 -2.10 -4.97 -5.78
CA GLY A 110 -2.96 -5.42 -6.88
C GLY A 110 -2.50 -4.92 -8.26
N LYS A 111 -1.91 -3.72 -8.33
CA LYS A 111 -1.42 -3.16 -9.59
C LYS A 111 0.01 -3.58 -9.92
N ASN A 112 0.77 -4.10 -8.94
CA ASN A 112 2.18 -4.44 -9.08
C ASN A 112 2.47 -5.83 -8.50
N PRO A 113 1.89 -6.92 -9.04
CA PRO A 113 1.98 -8.26 -8.44
C PRO A 113 3.40 -8.84 -8.42
N ASP A 114 4.30 -8.34 -9.27
CA ASP A 114 5.72 -8.73 -9.36
C ASP A 114 6.64 -7.85 -8.49
N TRP A 115 6.08 -6.94 -7.70
CA TRP A 115 6.84 -6.13 -6.75
C TRP A 115 6.66 -6.67 -5.34
N ARG A 116 7.72 -6.68 -4.58
CA ARG A 116 7.69 -7.03 -3.16
C ARG A 116 7.18 -5.83 -2.36
N TYR A 117 6.06 -6.02 -1.67
CA TYR A 117 5.46 -5.02 -0.79
C TYR A 117 5.92 -5.24 0.64
N GLU A 118 6.43 -4.19 1.28
CA GLU A 118 6.99 -4.19 2.63
C GLU A 118 6.42 -3.02 3.44
N VAL A 119 6.14 -3.28 4.72
CA VAL A 119 5.72 -2.25 5.66
C VAL A 119 6.64 -2.25 6.88
N LEU A 120 7.23 -1.10 7.18
CA LEU A 120 7.89 -0.88 8.47
C LEU A 120 6.93 -0.19 9.44
N THR A 121 6.97 -0.66 10.68
CA THR A 121 6.08 -0.20 11.75
C THR A 121 6.89 0.19 12.98
N ASP A 122 6.25 0.86 13.94
CA ASP A 122 6.88 1.24 15.21
C ASP A 122 7.43 0.02 15.99
N ASP A 123 6.98 -1.21 15.64
CA ASP A 123 7.46 -2.45 16.27
C ASP A 123 8.81 -2.94 15.69
N ASN A 124 9.16 -2.53 14.45
CA ASN A 124 10.32 -3.08 13.75
C ASN A 124 11.25 -2.02 13.11
N ASP A 125 10.89 -0.74 13.13
CA ASP A 125 11.65 0.37 12.57
C ASP A 125 13.09 0.43 13.13
N MET A 126 13.23 0.37 14.45
CA MET A 126 14.54 0.45 15.11
C MET A 126 15.44 -0.72 14.71
N LYS A 127 14.90 -1.95 14.63
CA LYS A 127 15.65 -3.14 14.20
C LYS A 127 16.11 -3.01 12.75
N TYR A 128 15.27 -2.43 11.89
CA TYR A 128 15.63 -2.14 10.50
C TYR A 128 16.80 -1.15 10.42
N VAL A 129 16.75 -0.07 11.21
CA VAL A 129 17.82 0.93 11.27
C VAL A 129 19.12 0.34 11.82
N GLU A 130 19.05 -0.44 12.90
CA GLU A 130 20.22 -1.14 13.46
C GLU A 130 20.85 -2.12 12.46
N TRP A 131 20.02 -2.86 11.70
CA TRP A 131 20.50 -3.80 10.70
C TRP A 131 21.22 -3.10 9.55
N HIS A 132 20.62 -2.07 8.98
CA HIS A 132 21.16 -1.41 7.80
C HIS A 132 22.27 -0.39 8.11
N PHE A 133 22.14 0.35 9.21
CA PHE A 133 23.09 1.42 9.56
C PHE A 133 24.03 1.06 10.70
N GLY A 134 23.83 -0.08 11.34
CA GLY A 134 24.72 -0.60 12.37
C GLY A 134 26.07 -1.09 11.83
N PRO A 135 26.89 -1.73 12.71
CA PRO A 135 28.25 -2.16 12.37
C PRO A 135 28.35 -3.14 11.20
N ASP A 136 27.34 -4.00 11.06
CA ASP A 136 27.30 -5.03 10.01
C ASP A 136 26.71 -4.50 8.69
N GLY A 137 26.11 -3.31 8.68
CA GLY A 137 25.58 -2.63 7.52
C GLY A 137 26.49 -1.51 7.02
N PHE A 138 25.94 -0.28 6.93
CA PHE A 138 26.68 0.90 6.46
C PHE A 138 27.70 1.44 7.49
N ASN A 139 27.76 0.87 8.69
CA ASN A 139 28.64 1.27 9.79
C ASN A 139 28.50 2.77 10.14
N ARG A 140 27.26 3.20 10.37
CA ARG A 140 26.86 4.57 10.76
C ARG A 140 26.18 4.55 12.14
N PRO A 141 26.92 4.24 13.22
CA PRO A 141 26.36 4.20 14.57
C PRO A 141 25.81 5.57 15.02
N ASP A 142 26.31 6.65 14.46
CA ASP A 142 25.79 8.00 14.65
C ASP A 142 24.32 8.11 14.20
N ILE A 143 23.96 7.57 13.03
CA ILE A 143 22.59 7.53 12.53
C ILE A 143 21.71 6.65 13.41
N VAL A 144 22.19 5.47 13.81
CA VAL A 144 21.47 4.54 14.68
C VAL A 144 21.12 5.19 16.03
N ASN A 145 22.11 5.84 16.67
CA ASN A 145 21.92 6.52 17.93
C ASN A 145 20.96 7.72 17.79
N PHE A 146 21.17 8.53 16.77
CA PHE A 146 20.29 9.66 16.48
C PHE A 146 18.84 9.22 16.32
N TYR A 147 18.57 8.20 15.48
CA TYR A 147 17.21 7.68 15.26
C TYR A 147 16.58 7.15 16.54
N ARG A 148 17.35 6.51 17.42
CA ARG A 148 16.93 6.03 18.74
C ARG A 148 16.51 7.16 19.67
N ASP A 149 17.28 8.27 19.65
CA ASP A 149 17.10 9.39 20.55
C ASP A 149 15.94 10.31 20.13
N VAL A 150 15.62 10.39 18.83
CA VAL A 150 14.48 11.15 18.32
C VAL A 150 13.17 10.53 18.81
N LYS A 151 12.29 11.34 19.42
CA LYS A 151 10.96 10.91 19.92
C LYS A 151 9.80 11.50 19.11
N ALA A 152 10.03 12.57 18.35
CA ALA A 152 9.02 13.14 17.48
C ALA A 152 8.66 12.15 16.35
N ALA A 153 7.48 11.53 16.43
CA ALA A 153 7.06 10.45 15.54
C ALA A 153 7.09 10.85 14.05
N ILE A 154 6.70 12.10 13.75
CA ILE A 154 6.73 12.61 12.37
C ILE A 154 8.15 12.74 11.82
N VAL A 155 9.11 13.19 12.65
CA VAL A 155 10.54 13.27 12.27
C VAL A 155 11.12 11.88 12.06
N LYS A 156 10.74 10.92 12.91
CA LYS A 156 11.13 9.50 12.74
C LYS A 156 10.61 8.93 11.44
N ALA A 157 9.33 9.21 11.10
CA ALA A 157 8.72 8.74 9.85
C ALA A 157 9.44 9.32 8.62
N ASP A 158 9.76 10.62 8.64
CA ASP A 158 10.51 11.27 7.56
C ASP A 158 11.92 10.70 7.42
N LEU A 159 12.64 10.53 8.53
CA LEU A 159 13.95 9.90 8.51
C LEU A 159 13.89 8.46 7.99
N LEU A 160 12.92 7.69 8.46
CA LEU A 160 12.79 6.28 8.09
C LEU A 160 12.58 6.12 6.59
N ARG A 161 11.72 6.94 5.95
CA ARG A 161 11.53 6.90 4.49
C ARG A 161 12.83 7.16 3.73
N TYR A 162 13.64 8.11 4.17
CA TYR A 162 14.92 8.41 3.52
C TYR A 162 15.97 7.31 3.77
N MET A 163 15.98 6.73 4.96
CA MET A 163 16.85 5.61 5.31
C MET A 163 16.51 4.35 4.50
N ILE A 164 15.22 4.02 4.37
CA ILE A 164 14.76 2.89 3.54
C ILE A 164 15.20 3.09 2.10
N MET A 165 14.96 4.25 1.57
CA MET A 165 15.25 4.55 0.17
C MET A 165 16.75 4.65 -0.11
N TYR A 166 17.55 5.06 0.88
CA TYR A 166 18.99 4.94 0.79
C TYR A 166 19.45 3.48 0.82
N ALA A 167 18.97 2.70 1.76
CA ALA A 167 19.45 1.33 1.98
C ALA A 167 19.03 0.39 0.83
N GLU A 168 17.79 0.46 0.42
CA GLU A 168 17.15 -0.56 -0.39
C GLU A 168 16.67 -0.03 -1.76
N GLY A 169 16.32 1.24 -1.85
CA GLY A 169 15.68 1.80 -3.04
C GLY A 169 14.30 1.20 -3.32
N GLY A 170 13.82 1.41 -4.53
CA GLY A 170 12.47 1.01 -4.96
C GLY A 170 11.51 2.18 -4.93
N VAL A 171 10.30 1.97 -4.49
CA VAL A 171 9.25 2.99 -4.35
C VAL A 171 8.88 3.16 -2.89
N TYR A 172 8.83 4.38 -2.41
CA TYR A 172 8.21 4.74 -1.15
C TYR A 172 6.85 5.39 -1.41
N ALA A 173 5.88 5.08 -0.57
CA ALA A 173 4.59 5.75 -0.53
C ALA A 173 4.09 5.82 0.91
N ASP A 174 3.54 6.97 1.34
CA ASP A 174 2.86 7.06 2.62
C ASP A 174 1.64 6.12 2.65
N ILE A 175 1.20 5.70 3.83
CA ILE A 175 0.13 4.71 3.98
C ILE A 175 -1.20 5.17 3.38
N ASP A 176 -1.42 6.46 3.29
CA ASP A 176 -2.61 7.10 2.74
C ASP A 176 -2.47 7.50 1.26
N VAL A 177 -1.48 6.95 0.58
CA VAL A 177 -1.29 7.11 -0.87
C VAL A 177 -1.79 5.86 -1.59
N GLU A 178 -2.79 6.03 -2.44
CA GLU A 178 -3.37 5.00 -3.30
C GLU A 178 -2.66 4.96 -4.64
N ALA A 179 -2.28 3.78 -5.13
CA ALA A 179 -1.82 3.62 -6.51
C ALA A 179 -3.02 3.63 -7.47
N LEU A 180 -3.06 4.58 -8.39
CA LEU A 180 -4.06 4.62 -9.46
C LEU A 180 -3.61 3.81 -10.69
N LYS A 181 -2.30 3.76 -10.95
CA LYS A 181 -1.69 3.05 -12.09
C LYS A 181 -0.53 2.16 -11.64
N PRO A 182 -0.17 1.14 -12.42
CA PRO A 182 1.00 0.32 -12.15
C PRO A 182 2.30 1.13 -12.27
N LEU A 183 3.32 0.74 -11.51
CA LEU A 183 4.63 1.39 -11.47
C LEU A 183 5.34 1.42 -12.83
N SER A 184 5.02 0.50 -13.73
CA SER A 184 5.50 0.53 -15.12
C SER A 184 5.07 1.79 -15.90
N LYS A 185 4.09 2.55 -15.40
CA LYS A 185 3.64 3.81 -16.00
C LYS A 185 4.28 5.05 -15.36
N PHE A 186 5.12 4.90 -14.33
CA PHE A 186 5.82 6.03 -13.70
C PHE A 186 6.92 6.59 -14.58
N ILE A 187 7.49 5.76 -15.45
CA ILE A 187 8.44 6.20 -16.45
C ILE A 187 7.70 6.29 -17.79
N PRO A 188 7.55 7.48 -18.38
CA PRO A 188 7.02 7.64 -19.73
C PRO A 188 7.86 6.87 -20.76
N GLU A 189 7.24 6.29 -21.78
CA GLU A 189 7.86 5.41 -22.78
C GLU A 189 9.02 6.07 -23.56
N ARG A 190 9.09 7.41 -23.56
CA ARG A 190 10.19 8.16 -24.20
C ARG A 190 11.51 8.13 -23.43
N TYR A 191 11.52 7.65 -22.19
CA TYR A 191 12.70 7.61 -21.33
C TYR A 191 13.16 6.17 -21.08
N ASP A 192 14.47 5.97 -21.04
CA ASP A 192 15.07 4.69 -20.64
C ASP A 192 15.36 4.70 -19.13
N GLN A 193 14.91 3.67 -18.44
CA GLN A 193 15.11 3.49 -17.00
C GLN A 193 16.59 3.55 -16.58
N LYS A 194 17.52 3.14 -17.46
CA LYS A 194 18.97 3.18 -17.17
C LYS A 194 19.50 4.61 -16.98
N ASP A 195 18.84 5.61 -17.58
CA ASP A 195 19.24 7.01 -17.54
C ASP A 195 18.63 7.76 -16.34
N ILE A 196 17.84 7.05 -15.51
CA ILE A 196 17.12 7.60 -14.37
C ILE A 196 17.60 6.90 -13.11
N ASP A 197 17.97 7.68 -12.10
CA ASP A 197 18.32 7.17 -10.78
C ASP A 197 17.26 7.49 -9.73
N MET A 198 16.41 8.50 -9.99
CA MET A 198 15.34 8.91 -9.11
C MET A 198 14.13 9.42 -9.91
N ILE A 199 12.92 9.19 -9.38
CA ILE A 199 11.64 9.71 -9.91
C ILE A 199 10.92 10.44 -8.79
N ILE A 200 10.60 11.69 -9.02
CA ILE A 200 9.85 12.56 -8.12
C ILE A 200 8.73 13.26 -8.87
N GLY A 201 7.75 13.80 -8.16
CA GLY A 201 6.71 14.66 -8.73
C GLY A 201 6.75 16.05 -8.13
N VAL A 202 6.35 17.05 -8.88
CA VAL A 202 6.06 18.39 -8.33
C VAL A 202 4.84 18.27 -7.44
N GLU A 203 4.92 18.83 -6.23
CA GLU A 203 3.80 18.86 -5.27
C GLU A 203 3.14 20.22 -5.29
N ILE A 204 3.91 21.27 -4.93
CA ILE A 204 3.43 22.64 -4.89
C ILE A 204 4.25 23.47 -5.88
N ASP A 205 3.57 24.20 -6.75
CA ASP A 205 4.18 25.09 -7.74
C ASP A 205 3.48 26.45 -7.75
N GLU A 206 3.72 27.22 -6.69
CA GLU A 206 3.14 28.54 -6.48
C GLU A 206 4.27 29.57 -6.19
N PRO A 207 5.16 29.84 -7.16
CA PRO A 207 6.34 30.69 -6.93
C PRO A 207 5.98 32.13 -6.52
N ASP A 208 4.82 32.60 -6.90
CA ASP A 208 4.31 33.94 -6.52
C ASP A 208 3.95 34.02 -5.04
N TRP A 209 3.73 32.87 -4.39
CA TRP A 209 3.42 32.80 -2.97
C TRP A 209 4.67 32.81 -2.07
N LYS A 210 5.85 33.10 -2.61
CA LYS A 210 7.11 33.15 -1.84
C LYS A 210 7.06 34.07 -0.62
N ASN A 211 6.23 35.12 -0.67
CA ASN A 211 6.00 36.05 0.43
C ASN A 211 4.71 35.75 1.21
N HIS A 212 4.02 34.66 0.89
CA HIS A 212 2.79 34.27 1.59
C HIS A 212 3.13 33.94 3.05
N PRO A 213 2.37 34.47 4.05
CA PRO A 213 2.75 34.39 5.46
C PRO A 213 2.83 32.97 6.01
N ILE A 214 2.21 32.00 5.33
CA ILE A 214 2.18 30.59 5.76
C ILE A 214 2.97 29.71 4.81
N LEU A 215 2.70 29.79 3.51
CA LEU A 215 3.35 28.94 2.52
C LEU A 215 4.77 29.41 2.22
N GLY A 216 5.01 30.72 2.05
CA GLY A 216 6.33 31.28 1.89
C GLY A 216 7.28 30.39 1.07
N PRO A 217 8.43 30.00 1.63
CA PRO A 217 9.38 29.11 0.96
C PRO A 217 8.82 27.73 0.62
N LYS A 218 7.73 27.31 1.28
CA LYS A 218 7.06 26.01 1.06
C LYS A 218 6.16 26.03 -0.17
N SER A 219 5.97 27.17 -0.79
CA SER A 219 5.15 27.33 -2.01
C SER A 219 5.73 26.61 -3.23
N ARG A 220 6.87 25.96 -3.08
CA ARG A 220 7.56 25.22 -4.12
C ARG A 220 8.13 23.96 -3.52
N SER A 221 7.58 22.79 -3.88
CA SER A 221 8.05 21.53 -3.33
C SER A 221 7.86 20.35 -4.27
N PHE A 222 8.71 19.33 -4.10
CA PHE A 222 8.53 18.00 -4.64
C PHE A 222 7.83 17.10 -3.63
N CYS A 223 7.04 16.16 -4.12
CA CYS A 223 6.37 15.14 -3.31
C CYS A 223 7.41 14.29 -2.57
N GLN A 224 7.46 14.36 -1.25
CA GLN A 224 8.27 13.49 -0.43
C GLN A 224 7.51 12.28 0.11
N TRP A 225 6.19 12.32 0.05
CA TRP A 225 5.28 11.26 0.49
C TRP A 225 5.11 10.12 -0.54
N THR A 226 5.61 10.32 -1.75
CA THR A 226 5.76 9.28 -2.78
C THR A 226 6.92 9.64 -3.71
N PHE A 227 7.87 8.74 -3.84
CA PHE A 227 8.98 8.85 -4.79
C PHE A 227 9.64 7.49 -5.02
N MET A 228 10.45 7.40 -6.05
CA MET A 228 11.15 6.18 -6.42
C MET A 228 12.62 6.47 -6.62
N CYS A 229 13.52 5.63 -6.10
CA CYS A 229 14.95 5.81 -6.35
C CYS A 229 15.72 4.49 -6.34
N LYS A 230 16.90 4.54 -6.93
CA LYS A 230 17.91 3.48 -6.80
C LYS A 230 18.57 3.58 -5.42
N PRO A 231 19.03 2.46 -4.84
CA PRO A 231 19.64 2.48 -3.52
C PRO A 231 20.99 3.20 -3.52
N GLN A 232 21.39 3.69 -2.34
CA GLN A 232 22.66 4.35 -2.07
C GLN A 232 22.89 5.65 -2.87
N LEU A 233 21.78 6.32 -3.26
CA LEU A 233 21.89 7.64 -3.85
C LEU A 233 22.51 8.62 -2.85
N PRO A 234 23.60 9.35 -3.23
CA PRO A 234 24.26 10.28 -2.34
C PRO A 234 23.36 11.34 -1.73
N VAL A 235 22.35 11.81 -2.49
CA VAL A 235 21.38 12.80 -2.01
C VAL A 235 20.60 12.30 -0.79
N MET A 236 20.22 11.02 -0.73
CA MET A 236 19.49 10.46 0.41
C MET A 236 20.34 10.47 1.68
N MET A 237 21.61 10.11 1.60
CA MET A 237 22.51 10.16 2.76
C MET A 237 22.75 11.61 3.21
N ARG A 238 22.99 12.52 2.26
CA ARG A 238 23.17 13.96 2.59
C ARG A 238 21.93 14.55 3.25
N LEU A 239 20.74 14.17 2.79
CA LEU A 239 19.47 14.59 3.41
C LEU A 239 19.36 14.10 4.86
N ILE A 240 19.67 12.81 5.11
CA ILE A 240 19.72 12.25 6.46
C ILE A 240 20.69 13.06 7.35
N GLU A 241 21.91 13.31 6.88
CA GLU A 241 22.94 14.06 7.61
C GLU A 241 22.54 15.53 7.84
N GLN A 242 21.87 16.15 6.87
CA GLN A 242 21.35 17.51 6.98
C GLN A 242 20.27 17.58 8.07
N ILE A 243 19.34 16.62 8.09
CA ILE A 243 18.30 16.52 9.13
C ILE A 243 18.94 16.33 10.51
N MET A 244 19.92 15.45 10.62
CA MET A 244 20.65 15.24 11.88
C MET A 244 21.31 16.53 12.37
N THR A 245 21.95 17.24 11.48
CA THR A 245 22.64 18.51 11.80
C THR A 245 21.65 19.57 12.23
N TRP A 246 20.56 19.71 11.48
CA TRP A 246 19.51 20.68 11.76
C TRP A 246 18.84 20.40 13.12
N LEU A 247 18.39 19.17 13.39
CA LEU A 247 17.70 18.84 14.63
C LEU A 247 18.60 18.95 15.86
N ASN A 248 19.88 18.59 15.74
CA ASN A 248 20.86 18.83 16.80
C ASN A 248 21.08 20.34 17.05
N GLY A 249 21.02 21.17 16.00
CA GLY A 249 21.02 22.61 16.11
C GLY A 249 19.83 23.14 16.92
N VAL A 250 18.62 22.70 16.58
CA VAL A 250 17.38 23.04 17.31
C VAL A 250 17.46 22.59 18.77
N ALA A 251 17.93 21.38 19.04
CA ALA A 251 18.12 20.88 20.41
C ALA A 251 19.05 21.79 21.24
N LYS A 252 20.15 22.22 20.61
CA LYS A 252 21.10 23.14 21.22
C LYS A 252 20.50 24.52 21.48
N GLU A 253 19.73 25.06 20.51
CA GLU A 253 19.05 26.35 20.65
C GLU A 253 18.01 26.32 21.77
N GLN A 254 17.26 25.22 21.89
CA GLN A 254 16.30 25.02 22.96
C GLN A 254 16.93 24.62 24.28
N ASN A 255 18.23 24.31 24.30
CA ASN A 255 19.00 23.81 25.47
C ASN A 255 18.33 22.56 26.09
N VAL A 256 17.90 21.60 25.25
CA VAL A 256 17.26 20.35 25.67
C VAL A 256 17.94 19.14 24.99
N PRO A 257 17.82 17.94 25.56
CA PRO A 257 18.19 16.71 24.85
C PRO A 257 17.37 16.53 23.58
N LEU A 258 17.89 15.79 22.60
CA LEU A 258 17.23 15.51 21.33
C LEU A 258 15.83 14.91 21.52
N ALA A 259 15.64 14.09 22.56
CA ALA A 259 14.38 13.46 22.92
C ALA A 259 13.27 14.44 23.38
N GLU A 260 13.64 15.64 23.77
CA GLU A 260 12.73 16.66 24.34
C GLU A 260 12.52 17.85 23.41
N VAL A 261 13.10 17.82 22.21
CA VAL A 261 12.96 18.88 21.22
C VAL A 261 11.48 19.07 20.87
N LYS A 262 11.03 20.32 20.90
CA LYS A 262 9.70 20.73 20.48
C LYS A 262 9.80 21.41 19.14
N LEU A 263 9.02 20.91 18.20
CA LEU A 263 8.96 21.41 16.85
C LEU A 263 7.54 21.91 16.57
N ASP A 264 7.46 23.07 15.96
CA ASP A 264 6.22 23.49 15.33
C ASP A 264 6.07 22.86 13.93
N PHE A 265 4.91 23.05 13.35
CA PHE A 265 4.59 22.47 12.04
C PHE A 265 5.53 22.99 10.93
N ASP A 266 5.85 24.28 10.94
CA ASP A 266 6.70 24.90 9.95
C ASP A 266 8.15 24.41 10.02
N GLN A 267 8.64 24.18 11.22
CA GLN A 267 9.93 23.58 11.47
C GLN A 267 9.99 22.14 10.93
N ILE A 268 8.94 21.36 11.08
CA ILE A 268 8.88 20.00 10.55
C ILE A 268 8.91 20.00 9.02
N ILE A 269 8.05 20.80 8.38
CA ILE A 269 7.99 20.89 6.91
C ILE A 269 9.34 21.33 6.33
N SER A 270 9.98 22.30 6.97
CA SER A 270 11.25 22.87 6.50
C SER A 270 12.46 22.03 6.88
N GLY A 271 12.42 21.34 8.01
CA GLY A 271 13.58 20.62 8.55
C GLY A 271 13.68 19.16 8.12
N THR A 272 12.56 18.46 7.97
CA THR A 272 12.52 17.03 7.61
C THR A 272 11.60 16.72 6.43
N GLY A 273 10.62 17.59 6.19
CA GLY A 273 9.53 17.40 5.24
C GLY A 273 9.87 17.80 3.79
N PRO A 274 8.83 18.14 3.00
CA PRO A 274 8.98 18.38 1.56
C PRO A 274 9.93 19.53 1.21
N SER A 275 10.08 20.56 2.05
CA SER A 275 11.01 21.65 1.76
C SER A 275 12.47 21.20 1.87
N ALA A 276 12.83 20.45 2.95
CA ALA A 276 14.17 19.89 3.11
C ALA A 276 14.51 18.91 1.97
N PHE A 277 13.55 18.05 1.61
CA PHE A 277 13.69 17.12 0.50
C PHE A 277 13.93 17.84 -0.84
N THR A 278 13.13 18.85 -1.13
CA THR A 278 13.23 19.64 -2.36
C THR A 278 14.58 20.35 -2.47
N GLU A 279 15.02 20.99 -1.39
CA GLU A 279 16.32 21.68 -1.35
C GLU A 279 17.48 20.72 -1.58
N ALA A 280 17.45 19.55 -0.94
CA ALA A 280 18.48 18.53 -1.11
C ALA A 280 18.55 18.02 -2.55
N ILE A 281 17.39 17.76 -3.19
CA ILE A 281 17.32 17.30 -4.57
C ILE A 281 17.83 18.36 -5.56
N ILE A 282 17.42 19.62 -5.42
CA ILE A 282 17.87 20.70 -6.29
C ILE A 282 19.39 20.91 -6.15
N LYS A 283 19.92 20.90 -4.94
CA LYS A 283 21.36 20.96 -4.69
C LYS A 283 22.13 19.81 -5.33
N GLU A 284 21.57 18.59 -5.26
CA GLU A 284 22.18 17.43 -5.91
C GLU A 284 22.20 17.56 -7.41
N MET A 285 21.08 17.94 -8.00
CA MET A 285 20.98 18.17 -9.44
C MET A 285 22.00 19.21 -9.90
N ASP A 286 22.15 20.32 -9.15
CA ASP A 286 23.12 21.38 -9.47
C ASP A 286 24.56 20.91 -9.31
N ALA A 287 24.84 20.07 -8.31
CA ALA A 287 26.18 19.52 -8.09
C ALA A 287 26.59 18.46 -9.14
N THR A 288 25.61 17.77 -9.74
CA THR A 288 25.85 16.65 -10.67
C THR A 288 25.48 16.97 -12.11
N LYS A 289 25.17 18.22 -12.42
CA LYS A 289 24.83 18.66 -13.78
C LYS A 289 26.00 18.50 -14.75
N GLU A 290 25.68 18.10 -15.97
CA GLU A 290 26.69 17.92 -17.02
C GLU A 290 27.21 19.25 -17.58
N ASP A 291 26.31 20.23 -17.72
CA ASP A 291 26.67 21.59 -18.16
C ASP A 291 26.88 22.51 -16.94
N PRO A 292 28.14 22.94 -16.68
CA PRO A 292 28.44 23.84 -15.55
C PRO A 292 27.75 25.20 -15.64
N ASN A 293 27.37 25.65 -16.85
CA ASN A 293 26.69 26.92 -17.06
C ASN A 293 25.16 26.85 -16.87
N MET A 294 24.61 25.65 -16.83
CA MET A 294 23.19 25.45 -16.56
C MET A 294 22.90 25.85 -15.12
N LYS A 295 21.96 26.76 -14.91
CA LYS A 295 21.42 27.07 -13.60
C LYS A 295 20.30 26.12 -13.30
N ILE A 296 20.40 25.36 -12.20
CA ILE A 296 19.33 24.48 -11.74
C ILE A 296 18.66 25.13 -10.53
N ASP A 297 17.46 25.61 -10.76
CA ASP A 297 16.58 26.19 -9.74
C ASP A 297 15.12 25.83 -10.04
N TRP A 298 14.20 26.38 -9.25
CA TRP A 298 12.79 26.07 -9.39
C TRP A 298 12.18 26.46 -10.74
N ASP A 299 12.72 27.48 -11.40
CA ASP A 299 12.20 27.95 -12.70
C ASP A 299 12.23 26.83 -13.77
N MET A 300 13.07 25.82 -13.59
CA MET A 300 13.09 24.63 -14.46
C MET A 300 11.89 23.72 -14.27
N PHE A 301 11.20 23.81 -13.14
CA PHE A 301 10.09 22.92 -12.73
C PHE A 301 8.77 23.65 -12.61
N HIS A 302 8.80 24.99 -12.75
CA HIS A 302 7.62 25.84 -12.77
C HIS A 302 6.81 25.60 -14.03
N ASP A 303 5.50 25.46 -13.87
CA ASP A 303 4.52 25.23 -14.95
C ASP A 303 4.92 24.05 -15.87
N LEU A 304 5.38 22.97 -15.27
CA LEU A 304 5.91 21.82 -15.99
C LEU A 304 4.78 21.07 -16.71
N GLN A 305 4.68 21.27 -18.02
CA GLN A 305 3.66 20.63 -18.86
C GLN A 305 3.96 19.18 -19.20
N GLU A 306 5.24 18.79 -19.20
CA GLU A 306 5.71 17.42 -19.45
C GLU A 306 6.83 17.06 -18.49
N SER A 307 6.88 15.78 -18.10
CA SER A 307 7.99 15.26 -17.29
C SER A 307 9.34 15.46 -17.99
N ARG A 308 10.39 15.72 -17.23
CA ARG A 308 11.74 15.94 -17.74
C ARG A 308 12.80 15.28 -16.85
N ILE A 309 13.93 14.92 -17.46
CA ILE A 309 15.10 14.42 -16.72
C ILE A 309 16.07 15.58 -16.52
N VAL A 310 16.52 15.77 -15.27
CA VAL A 310 17.58 16.71 -14.88
C VAL A 310 18.55 15.95 -14.00
N SER A 311 19.83 15.93 -14.35
CA SER A 311 20.89 15.23 -13.56
C SER A 311 20.46 13.81 -13.12
N ARG A 312 19.88 13.02 -14.07
CA ARG A 312 19.40 11.65 -13.85
C ARG A 312 18.18 11.53 -12.89
N VAL A 313 17.55 12.65 -12.55
CA VAL A 313 16.28 12.68 -11.82
C VAL A 313 15.15 12.97 -12.79
N LEU A 314 14.19 12.05 -12.90
CA LEU A 314 12.95 12.25 -13.64
C LEU A 314 11.98 13.02 -12.76
N VAL A 315 11.67 14.24 -13.16
CA VAL A 315 10.67 15.10 -12.51
C VAL A 315 9.36 15.00 -13.29
N LEU A 316 8.33 14.55 -12.62
CA LEU A 316 6.98 14.42 -13.14
C LEU A 316 6.18 15.71 -12.88
N THR A 317 5.15 15.94 -13.69
CA THR A 317 4.22 17.07 -13.52
C THR A 317 3.45 16.98 -12.20
N VAL A 318 2.86 18.09 -11.77
CA VAL A 318 2.01 18.13 -10.57
C VAL A 318 0.92 17.06 -10.62
N GLU A 319 0.22 16.92 -11.74
CA GLU A 319 -0.85 15.93 -11.88
C GLU A 319 -0.42 14.48 -11.67
N ALA A 320 0.86 14.15 -11.88
CA ALA A 320 1.29 12.76 -11.78
C ALA A 320 1.14 12.20 -10.36
N PHE A 321 1.53 12.97 -9.35
CA PHE A 321 1.44 12.54 -7.94
C PHE A 321 0.45 13.36 -7.13
N ALA A 322 0.35 14.65 -7.37
CA ALA A 322 -0.42 15.60 -6.57
C ALA A 322 -1.73 16.06 -7.23
N ALA A 323 -2.31 15.23 -8.11
CA ALA A 323 -3.58 15.55 -8.77
C ALA A 323 -4.70 15.83 -7.76
N GLY A 324 -5.49 16.88 -8.02
CA GLY A 324 -6.71 17.17 -7.28
C GLY A 324 -6.51 17.80 -5.91
N GLN A 325 -5.33 18.36 -5.63
CA GLN A 325 -5.06 19.01 -4.35
C GLN A 325 -5.62 20.45 -4.26
N GLY A 326 -6.18 21.01 -5.36
CA GLY A 326 -6.89 22.29 -5.36
C GLY A 326 -6.00 23.54 -5.54
N HIS A 327 -4.69 23.36 -5.79
CA HIS A 327 -3.74 24.42 -6.14
C HIS A 327 -2.74 23.90 -7.18
N SER A 328 -1.85 24.76 -7.67
CA SER A 328 -0.75 24.42 -8.58
C SER A 328 -1.21 23.75 -9.88
N ASP A 329 -2.37 24.16 -10.38
CA ASP A 329 -3.03 23.62 -11.57
C ASP A 329 -3.10 22.08 -11.58
N SER A 330 -3.26 21.48 -10.39
CA SER A 330 -3.21 20.04 -10.15
C SER A 330 -4.36 19.23 -10.76
N GLY A 331 -5.30 19.87 -11.46
CA GLY A 331 -6.45 19.20 -12.08
C GLY A 331 -7.34 18.47 -11.06
N ASN A 332 -7.64 17.21 -11.35
CA ASN A 332 -8.42 16.36 -10.45
C ASN A 332 -7.85 14.92 -10.43
N HIS A 333 -8.29 14.12 -9.47
CA HIS A 333 -7.80 12.74 -9.29
C HIS A 333 -8.11 11.81 -10.48
N ASP A 334 -9.05 12.15 -11.35
CA ASP A 334 -9.40 11.39 -12.54
C ASP A 334 -8.58 11.83 -13.77
N ALA A 335 -7.64 12.77 -13.59
CA ALA A 335 -6.74 13.22 -14.63
C ALA A 335 -5.98 12.02 -15.25
N ARG A 336 -5.85 12.05 -16.58
CA ARG A 336 -5.15 10.98 -17.31
C ARG A 336 -3.69 10.82 -16.86
N ALA A 337 -3.05 11.89 -16.42
CA ALA A 337 -1.68 11.88 -15.94
C ALA A 337 -1.56 11.32 -14.51
N ALA A 338 -2.61 11.35 -13.68
CA ALA A 338 -2.55 10.91 -12.29
C ALA A 338 -2.11 9.45 -12.18
N LEU A 339 -1.07 9.21 -11.40
CA LEU A 339 -0.46 7.90 -11.14
C LEU A 339 -0.84 7.39 -9.76
N VAL A 340 -1.00 8.31 -8.80
CA VAL A 340 -1.37 8.06 -7.42
C VAL A 340 -2.42 9.06 -6.95
N ARG A 341 -3.07 8.75 -5.84
CA ARG A 341 -3.98 9.65 -5.12
C ARG A 341 -3.56 9.72 -3.67
N HIS A 342 -3.32 10.93 -3.17
CA HIS A 342 -3.08 11.16 -1.75
C HIS A 342 -4.39 11.47 -1.03
N HIS A 343 -4.71 10.72 0.02
CA HIS A 343 -5.96 10.87 0.77
C HIS A 343 -5.84 11.83 1.96
N TYR A 344 -4.62 12.22 2.35
CA TYR A 344 -4.32 13.15 3.46
C TYR A 344 -4.90 12.76 4.83
N HIS A 345 -5.34 11.52 5.02
CA HIS A 345 -5.97 11.10 6.28
C HIS A 345 -4.96 10.71 7.37
N ALA A 346 -3.73 10.38 7.00
CA ALA A 346 -2.66 10.09 7.93
C ALA A 346 -1.87 11.34 8.33
N SER A 347 -2.02 12.44 7.60
CA SER A 347 -1.30 13.67 7.85
C SER A 347 -1.87 14.44 9.04
N ASN A 348 -1.00 15.14 9.76
CA ASN A 348 -1.38 16.10 10.77
C ASN A 348 -1.73 17.48 10.16
N TRP A 349 -1.74 17.57 8.86
CA TRP A 349 -2.10 18.73 8.08
C TRP A 349 -3.62 18.81 7.92
N PRO A 350 -4.17 19.92 7.83
CA PRO A 350 -3.89 21.27 8.30
C PRO A 350 -4.56 21.57 9.64
N SER A 351 -5.38 20.63 10.15
CA SER A 351 -6.21 20.81 11.35
C SER A 351 -5.42 21.07 12.63
N ARG A 352 -4.10 20.98 12.58
CA ARG A 352 -3.19 21.21 13.71
C ARG A 352 -2.25 22.39 13.53
N HIS A 353 -2.31 23.13 12.43
CA HIS A 353 -1.60 24.39 12.35
C HIS A 353 -2.11 25.33 13.45
N PRO A 354 -1.26 26.06 14.19
CA PRO A 354 -1.71 26.93 15.28
C PRO A 354 -2.82 27.88 14.89
N ARG A 355 -2.87 28.32 13.62
CA ARG A 355 -3.95 29.15 13.09
C ARG A 355 -5.29 28.42 13.05
N TYR A 356 -5.33 27.13 12.74
CA TYR A 356 -6.56 26.34 12.70
C TYR A 356 -7.12 26.04 14.09
N SER A 357 -6.26 25.94 15.09
CA SER A 357 -6.68 25.72 16.48
C SER A 357 -7.05 27.02 17.22
N HIS A 358 -6.76 28.18 16.64
CA HIS A 358 -7.02 29.45 17.27
C HIS A 358 -8.51 29.84 17.14
N PRO A 359 -9.22 30.14 18.22
CA PRO A 359 -10.66 30.38 18.21
C PRO A 359 -11.06 31.59 17.33
N ALA A 360 -10.16 32.56 17.13
CA ALA A 360 -10.43 33.71 16.26
C ALA A 360 -10.38 33.39 14.75
N TYR A 361 -9.91 32.22 14.37
CA TYR A 361 -9.73 31.87 12.95
C TYR A 361 -10.86 31.02 12.36
N GLY A 362 -11.61 30.31 13.07
CA GLY A 362 -12.80 29.47 12.83
C GLY A 362 -13.28 29.09 11.42
N GLU A 363 -12.75 29.68 10.34
CA GLU A 363 -13.20 29.46 8.97
C GLU A 363 -12.08 29.35 7.94
N VAL A 364 -10.88 29.10 8.40
CA VAL A 364 -9.66 29.01 7.59
C VAL A 364 -9.75 27.99 6.48
N GLU A 365 -10.28 26.82 6.77
CA GLU A 365 -10.43 25.73 5.82
C GLU A 365 -11.35 26.11 4.64
N LYS A 366 -12.19 27.12 4.79
CA LYS A 366 -13.13 27.55 3.78
C LYS A 366 -12.56 28.59 2.82
N CYS A 367 -11.37 29.12 3.08
CA CYS A 367 -10.82 30.21 2.29
C CYS A 367 -9.60 29.89 1.45
N ASN A 368 -9.21 28.63 1.36
CA ASN A 368 -8.12 28.14 0.51
C ASN A 368 -6.84 29.00 0.59
N TRP A 369 -6.49 29.47 1.78
CA TRP A 369 -5.29 30.29 1.98
C TRP A 369 -5.21 31.56 1.12
N ASN A 370 -6.34 32.03 0.63
CA ASN A 370 -6.41 33.28 -0.11
C ASN A 370 -5.88 34.44 0.75
N ASP A 371 -5.06 35.31 0.18
CA ASP A 371 -4.41 36.41 0.89
C ASP A 371 -5.39 37.31 1.66
N GLU A 372 -6.55 37.58 1.07
CA GLU A 372 -7.57 38.37 1.73
C GLU A 372 -8.10 37.69 3.00
N CYS A 373 -8.29 36.39 2.94
CA CYS A 373 -8.73 35.59 4.06
C CYS A 373 -7.64 35.50 5.13
N VAL A 374 -6.39 35.26 4.75
CA VAL A 374 -5.24 35.23 5.69
C VAL A 374 -5.11 36.60 6.39
N ASN A 375 -5.21 37.72 5.66
CA ASN A 375 -5.17 39.03 6.26
C ASN A 375 -6.35 39.29 7.21
N LYS A 376 -7.52 38.74 6.92
CA LYS A 376 -8.67 38.80 7.82
C LYS A 376 -8.42 38.02 9.11
N TRP A 377 -7.76 36.86 9.04
CA TRP A 377 -7.36 36.10 10.22
C TRP A 377 -6.40 36.84 11.11
N ASP A 378 -5.35 37.40 10.53
CA ASP A 378 -4.36 38.13 11.30
C ASP A 378 -5.00 39.32 12.03
N LYS A 379 -5.94 40.03 11.38
CA LYS A 379 -6.76 41.07 12.02
C LYS A 379 -7.64 40.52 13.15
N ASN A 380 -8.25 39.34 12.95
CA ASN A 380 -9.08 38.70 13.96
C ASN A 380 -8.25 38.25 15.18
N VAL A 381 -7.05 37.75 14.99
CA VAL A 381 -6.14 37.38 16.10
C VAL A 381 -5.66 38.63 16.84
N GLU A 382 -5.30 39.68 16.13
CA GLU A 382 -4.94 40.95 16.73
C GLU A 382 -6.12 41.54 17.55
N ALA A 383 -7.32 41.49 17.02
CA ALA A 383 -8.52 41.89 17.75
C ALA A 383 -8.78 41.06 18.97
N PHE A 384 -8.68 39.71 18.85
CA PHE A 384 -8.83 38.75 19.95
C PHE A 384 -7.81 39.00 21.07
N SER A 385 -6.56 39.28 20.72
CA SER A 385 -5.50 39.54 21.72
C SER A 385 -5.74 40.81 22.54
N LYS A 386 -6.53 41.75 22.01
CA LYS A 386 -6.92 43.01 22.68
C LYS A 386 -8.19 42.89 23.54
N MET A 387 -8.91 41.78 23.45
CA MET A 387 -10.11 41.52 24.24
C MET A 387 -9.79 41.21 25.69
N THR A 388 -10.73 41.44 26.56
CA THR A 388 -10.65 41.03 27.97
C THR A 388 -10.63 39.49 28.07
N GLU A 389 -10.04 38.96 29.15
CA GLU A 389 -10.00 37.51 29.43
C GLU A 389 -11.39 36.86 29.45
N ALA A 390 -12.41 37.59 29.93
CA ALA A 390 -13.80 37.13 29.96
C ALA A 390 -14.38 36.99 28.54
N GLU A 391 -14.10 37.94 27.65
CA GLU A 391 -14.54 37.91 26.26
C GLU A 391 -13.83 36.80 25.47
N GLN A 392 -12.51 36.64 25.68
CA GLN A 392 -11.74 35.55 25.06
C GLN A 392 -12.29 34.18 25.47
N LYS A 393 -12.55 33.97 26.78
CA LYS A 393 -13.14 32.72 27.28
C LYS A 393 -14.49 32.42 26.67
N LYS A 394 -15.31 33.46 26.46
CA LYS A 394 -16.64 33.31 25.85
C LYS A 394 -16.52 32.82 24.41
N ILE A 395 -15.61 33.43 23.61
CA ILE A 395 -15.37 33.03 22.20
C ILE A 395 -14.83 31.60 22.15
N ILE A 396 -13.88 31.26 23.01
CA ILE A 396 -13.33 29.89 23.09
C ILE A 396 -14.45 28.87 23.38
N ALA A 397 -15.26 29.12 24.38
CA ALA A 397 -16.34 28.21 24.75
C ALA A 397 -17.40 28.07 23.64
N GLU A 398 -17.68 29.14 22.90
CA GLU A 398 -18.60 29.11 21.78
C GLU A 398 -18.04 28.24 20.62
N LYS A 399 -16.76 28.43 20.29
CA LYS A 399 -16.10 27.62 19.26
C LYS A 399 -15.92 26.15 19.64
N GLU A 400 -15.67 25.85 20.90
CA GLU A 400 -15.64 24.47 21.37
C GLU A 400 -17.00 23.79 21.26
N ARG A 401 -18.08 24.52 21.58
CA ARG A 401 -19.44 24.00 21.40
C ARG A 401 -19.77 23.74 19.93
N GLU A 402 -19.48 24.70 19.04
CA GLU A 402 -19.68 24.53 17.59
C GLU A 402 -18.92 23.31 17.06
N ARG A 403 -17.67 23.11 17.49
CA ARG A 403 -16.86 21.95 17.12
C ARG A 403 -17.48 20.65 17.59
N GLN A 404 -17.94 20.60 18.87
CA GLN A 404 -18.57 19.42 19.43
C GLN A 404 -19.86 19.07 18.68
N GLU A 405 -20.70 20.07 18.39
CA GLU A 405 -21.92 19.88 17.61
C GLU A 405 -21.65 19.36 16.20
N GLU A 406 -20.56 19.81 15.57
CA GLU A 406 -20.14 19.33 14.25
C GLU A 406 -19.62 17.89 14.30
N GLU A 407 -18.81 17.54 15.31
CA GLU A 407 -18.34 16.16 15.54
C GLU A 407 -19.51 15.21 15.79
N ASP A 408 -20.46 15.60 16.60
CA ASP A 408 -21.64 14.79 16.91
C ASP A 408 -22.52 14.59 15.68
N ARG A 409 -22.65 15.63 14.83
CA ARG A 409 -23.34 15.52 13.55
C ARG A 409 -22.63 14.57 12.59
N LYS A 410 -21.31 14.64 12.49
CA LYS A 410 -20.50 13.74 11.65
C LYS A 410 -20.64 12.28 12.12
N LYS A 411 -20.54 12.04 13.43
CA LYS A 411 -20.74 10.70 14.00
C LYS A 411 -22.14 10.14 13.73
N ALA A 412 -23.17 10.98 13.85
CA ALA A 412 -24.55 10.58 13.57
C ALA A 412 -24.74 10.23 12.08
N GLU A 413 -24.10 10.97 11.18
CA GLU A 413 -24.14 10.72 9.76
C GLU A 413 -23.38 9.44 9.37
N GLU A 414 -22.20 9.21 9.94
CA GLU A 414 -21.44 7.97 9.78
C GLU A 414 -22.21 6.74 10.28
N GLU A 415 -22.85 6.85 11.44
CA GLU A 415 -23.69 5.77 11.99
C GLU A 415 -24.90 5.48 11.08
N LYS A 416 -25.51 6.53 10.52
CA LYS A 416 -26.60 6.38 9.56
C LYS A 416 -26.14 5.69 8.27
N GLN A 417 -24.99 6.09 7.74
CA GLN A 417 -24.42 5.45 6.55
C GLN A 417 -24.05 3.98 6.82
N LYS A 418 -23.50 3.71 8.01
CA LYS A 418 -23.17 2.35 8.42
C LYS A 418 -24.42 1.47 8.48
N LYS A 419 -25.50 1.94 9.11
CA LYS A 419 -26.79 1.23 9.16
C LYS A 419 -27.38 0.97 7.76
N GLN A 420 -27.27 1.96 6.86
CA GLN A 420 -27.71 1.80 5.47
C GLN A 420 -26.92 0.71 4.73
N ARG A 421 -25.58 0.70 4.88
CA ARG A 421 -24.73 -0.34 4.27
C ARG A 421 -25.05 -1.73 4.82
N GLU A 422 -25.24 -1.85 6.14
CA GLU A 422 -25.61 -3.13 6.77
C GLU A 422 -26.99 -3.64 6.28
N GLU A 423 -27.96 -2.75 6.08
CA GLU A 423 -29.27 -3.10 5.53
C GLU A 423 -29.20 -3.49 4.06
N GLU A 424 -28.41 -2.79 3.24
CA GLU A 424 -28.17 -3.15 1.85
C GLU A 424 -27.47 -4.51 1.71
N GLU A 425 -26.47 -4.76 2.56
CA GLU A 425 -25.76 -6.04 2.57
C GLU A 425 -26.69 -7.19 2.97
N LYS A 426 -27.55 -6.95 3.95
CA LYS A 426 -28.58 -7.93 4.35
C LYS A 426 -29.55 -8.24 3.22
N LYS A 427 -30.05 -7.21 2.53
CA LYS A 427 -30.94 -7.38 1.36
C LYS A 427 -30.24 -8.16 0.24
N LYS A 428 -28.99 -7.87 -0.06
CA LYS A 428 -28.21 -8.61 -1.06
C LYS A 428 -28.05 -10.09 -0.69
N LYS A 429 -27.75 -10.39 0.58
CA LYS A 429 -27.64 -11.78 1.08
C LYS A 429 -28.97 -12.53 0.98
N GLU A 430 -30.09 -11.89 1.31
CA GLU A 430 -31.42 -12.48 1.20
C GLU A 430 -31.81 -12.75 -0.26
N GLU A 431 -31.47 -11.84 -1.17
CA GLU A 431 -31.71 -12.01 -2.62
C GLU A 431 -30.86 -13.13 -3.22
N GLU A 432 -29.58 -13.22 -2.81
CA GLU A 432 -28.67 -14.27 -3.25
C GLU A 432 -29.12 -15.65 -2.74
N GLU A 433 -29.57 -15.74 -1.49
CA GLU A 433 -30.12 -16.98 -0.93
C GLU A 433 -31.41 -17.41 -1.64
N LYS A 434 -32.28 -16.45 -1.97
CA LYS A 434 -33.50 -16.71 -2.76
C LYS A 434 -33.14 -17.23 -4.15
N ARG A 435 -32.18 -16.60 -4.84
CA ARG A 435 -31.73 -17.06 -6.16
C ARG A 435 -31.13 -18.46 -6.10
N ARG A 436 -30.32 -18.75 -5.06
CA ARG A 436 -29.77 -20.11 -4.86
C ARG A 436 -30.86 -21.16 -4.68
N LYS A 437 -31.86 -20.86 -3.85
CA LYS A 437 -33.01 -21.77 -3.65
C LYS A 437 -33.81 -22.00 -4.94
N GLU A 438 -33.99 -20.99 -5.77
CA GLU A 438 -34.64 -21.11 -7.08
C GLU A 438 -33.80 -21.95 -8.06
N GLU A 439 -32.49 -21.79 -8.06
CA GLU A 439 -31.56 -22.60 -8.87
C GLU A 439 -31.55 -24.07 -8.42
N GLU A 440 -31.51 -24.32 -7.11
CA GLU A 440 -31.61 -25.68 -6.55
C GLU A 440 -32.94 -26.35 -6.88
N ALA A 441 -34.03 -25.60 -6.81
CA ALA A 441 -35.36 -26.11 -7.22
C ALA A 441 -35.42 -26.47 -8.70
N LYS A 442 -34.89 -25.62 -9.59
CA LYS A 442 -34.82 -25.90 -11.05
C LYS A 442 -33.91 -27.09 -11.37
N GLN A 443 -32.83 -27.28 -10.61
CA GLN A 443 -31.96 -28.46 -10.76
C GLN A 443 -32.68 -29.73 -10.31
N ALA A 444 -33.42 -29.70 -9.20
CA ALA A 444 -34.19 -30.80 -8.69
C ALA A 444 -35.35 -31.21 -9.67
N GLU A 445 -35.97 -30.23 -10.32
CA GLU A 445 -37.00 -30.48 -11.34
C GLU A 445 -36.43 -31.15 -12.59
N LYS A 446 -35.26 -30.66 -13.08
CA LYS A 446 -34.54 -31.27 -14.21
C LYS A 446 -34.09 -32.71 -13.91
N LEU A 447 -33.65 -32.98 -12.67
CA LEU A 447 -33.32 -34.35 -12.24
C LEU A 447 -34.55 -35.27 -12.26
N LYS A 448 -35.68 -34.81 -11.76
CA LYS A 448 -36.96 -35.57 -11.83
C LYS A 448 -37.39 -35.85 -13.26
N GLU A 449 -37.31 -34.86 -14.16
CA GLU A 449 -37.62 -35.07 -15.59
C GLU A 449 -36.67 -36.08 -16.26
N SER A 450 -35.37 -36.06 -15.88
CA SER A 450 -34.39 -37.02 -16.40
C SER A 450 -34.67 -38.45 -15.91
N ASP A 451 -35.05 -38.61 -14.64
CA ASP A 451 -35.39 -39.91 -14.04
C ASP A 451 -36.69 -40.47 -14.63
N GLU A 452 -37.69 -39.62 -14.88
CA GLU A 452 -38.94 -40.01 -15.55
C GLU A 452 -38.70 -40.44 -17.01
N LYS A 453 -37.81 -39.73 -17.72
CA LYS A 453 -37.40 -40.11 -19.08
C LYS A 453 -36.68 -41.45 -19.10
N THR A 454 -35.75 -41.64 -18.16
CA THR A 454 -35.00 -42.90 -18.04
C THR A 454 -35.89 -44.08 -17.60
N GLY A 455 -36.94 -43.83 -16.80
CA GLY A 455 -37.98 -44.80 -16.46
C GLY A 455 -38.78 -45.23 -17.67
N ARG A 456 -39.29 -44.27 -18.48
CA ARG A 456 -40.04 -44.53 -19.70
C ARG A 456 -39.26 -45.30 -20.78
N ASP A 457 -37.94 -45.04 -20.89
CA ASP A 457 -37.07 -45.73 -21.82
C ASP A 457 -36.79 -47.19 -21.36
N LYS A 458 -36.71 -47.46 -20.05
CA LYS A 458 -36.62 -48.82 -19.50
C LYS A 458 -37.89 -49.62 -19.67
N ASP A 459 -39.04 -48.98 -19.54
CA ASP A 459 -40.34 -49.68 -19.78
C ASP A 459 -40.56 -49.98 -21.27
N LYS A 460 -40.15 -49.10 -22.17
CA LYS A 460 -40.19 -49.36 -23.63
C LYS A 460 -39.20 -50.47 -24.03
N ALA A 461 -38.01 -50.53 -23.40
CA ALA A 461 -37.07 -51.60 -23.66
C ALA A 461 -37.60 -52.98 -23.22
N LYS A 462 -38.25 -53.05 -22.04
CA LYS A 462 -38.90 -54.29 -21.54
C LYS A 462 -40.13 -54.71 -22.41
N GLU A 463 -40.85 -53.78 -22.97
CA GLU A 463 -41.97 -54.06 -23.90
C GLU A 463 -41.46 -54.52 -25.27
N GLY A 464 -40.28 -54.03 -25.69
CA GLY A 464 -39.54 -54.47 -26.87
C GLY A 464 -39.05 -55.91 -26.74
N GLU A 465 -38.39 -56.26 -25.61
CA GLU A 465 -37.91 -57.62 -25.30
C GLU A 465 -39.09 -58.65 -25.25
N LYS A 466 -40.21 -58.32 -24.61
CA LYS A 466 -41.41 -59.23 -24.60
C LYS A 466 -42.02 -59.41 -25.99
N LYS A 467 -41.92 -58.47 -26.89
CA LYS A 467 -42.42 -58.61 -28.28
C LYS A 467 -41.45 -59.43 -29.13
N GLU A 468 -40.15 -59.40 -28.86
CA GLU A 468 -39.17 -60.27 -29.53
C GLU A 468 -39.27 -61.73 -29.04
N GLU A 469 -39.37 -61.99 -27.71
CA GLU A 469 -39.60 -63.33 -27.17
C GLU A 469 -40.85 -63.98 -27.72
N LYS A 470 -41.95 -63.22 -27.83
CA LYS A 470 -43.23 -63.72 -28.43
C LYS A 470 -43.07 -64.01 -29.90
N LYS A 471 -42.31 -63.26 -30.66
CA LYS A 471 -42.02 -63.56 -32.09
C LYS A 471 -41.12 -64.81 -32.26
N GLU A 472 -40.22 -65.02 -31.33
CA GLU A 472 -39.34 -66.20 -31.33
C GLU A 472 -40.16 -67.51 -30.95
N GLU A 473 -41.10 -67.42 -30.01
CA GLU A 473 -42.00 -68.48 -29.66
C GLU A 473 -42.95 -68.82 -30.82
N ASP A 474 -43.49 -67.84 -31.45
CA ASP A 474 -44.42 -68.03 -32.62
C ASP A 474 -43.67 -68.68 -33.83
N LYS A 475 -42.36 -68.28 -34.04
CA LYS A 475 -41.54 -68.92 -35.07
C LYS A 475 -41.20 -70.38 -34.75
N LYS A 476 -40.89 -70.72 -33.50
CA LYS A 476 -40.64 -72.09 -33.04
C LYS A 476 -41.93 -72.95 -33.13
N GLN A 477 -43.12 -72.39 -33.02
CA GLN A 477 -44.35 -73.09 -33.22
C GLN A 477 -44.65 -73.32 -34.68
N GLU A 478 -44.32 -72.42 -35.59
CA GLU A 478 -44.47 -72.64 -37.06
C GLU A 478 -43.44 -73.65 -37.57
N GLU A 479 -42.20 -73.67 -37.11
CA GLU A 479 -41.21 -74.69 -37.49
C GLU A 479 -41.60 -76.09 -37.03
N LYS A 480 -42.27 -76.21 -35.87
CA LYS A 480 -42.83 -77.53 -35.41
C LYS A 480 -44.04 -78.00 -36.21
N LYS A 481 -44.79 -77.14 -36.89
CA LYS A 481 -45.88 -77.50 -37.72
C LYS A 481 -45.50 -77.86 -39.16
N SER A 482 -44.33 -77.37 -39.65
CA SER A 482 -43.83 -77.71 -40.99
C SER A 482 -43.02 -79.03 -41.06
N GLY A 483 -42.60 -79.56 -39.91
CA GLY A 483 -41.80 -80.84 -39.82
C GLY A 483 -42.63 -82.11 -39.77
N TRP A 484 -43.98 -82.06 -40.03
CA TRP A 484 -44.86 -83.22 -39.98
C TRP A 484 -45.50 -83.56 -41.36
N PHE A 485 -44.95 -83.06 -42.43
CA PHE A 485 -45.29 -83.48 -43.79
C PHE A 485 -43.97 -83.58 -44.62
N SER A 486 -43.28 -84.71 -44.39
CA SER A 486 -42.40 -85.37 -45.36
C SER A 486 -42.17 -86.80 -44.96
#